data_448a43701044ffd3fb4444ff76d4e1fc
#
_entry.id   448a43701044ffd3fb4444ff76d4e1fc
#
_cell.length_a   1.000
_cell.length_b   1.000
_cell.length_c   1.000
_cell.angle_alpha   90.00
_cell.angle_beta   90.00
_cell.angle_gamma   90.00
#
_symmetry.space_group_name_H-M   'P 1'
#
loop_
_entity.id
_entity.type
_entity.pdbx_description
1 polymer ?
#
loop_
_entity_poly.entity_id
_entity_poly.type
_entity_poly.pdbx_seq_one_letter_code
_entity_poly.pdbx_strand_id
1 'polypeptide(L)'
;MKVAVLGAGNGGQALAGYLAMKGYDVALFNRSYRRIAPIIATRKIRLEGEIVGTYRVSFATTNVEEAIRDRKVIMVVVPAFAHKDVARKIAPFLEDGQIVILNPGRTGGAIEVLNVFKTMGIKKDVIVAETQTFVFASRMSNPGVVRIFRIKNAVPVSALPAKRNEELREVLSDLMPEFEIAPNVIYTSFNNIGAVFHPAVLLLNAARIESTAGKFEFYLEGITPSVARVLEKVDS
;
A
#
# COMPACT_ATOMS: atom_id res chain seq x y z
N MET A 1 -9.50 -7.88 15.47
CA MET A 1 -8.61 -8.59 14.55
C MET A 1 -7.18 -8.07 14.71
N LYS A 2 -6.18 -8.95 14.51
CA LYS A 2 -4.75 -8.57 14.52
C LYS A 2 -4.25 -8.32 13.10
N VAL A 3 -3.60 -7.18 12.87
CA VAL A 3 -3.11 -6.74 11.56
C VAL A 3 -1.64 -6.35 11.64
N ALA A 4 -0.84 -6.75 10.65
CA ALA A 4 0.51 -6.24 10.44
C ALA A 4 0.50 -5.20 9.33
N VAL A 5 1.23 -4.10 9.50
CA VAL A 5 1.50 -3.11 8.45
C VAL A 5 3.00 -3.09 8.19
N LEU A 6 3.41 -3.50 7.00
CA LEU A 6 4.81 -3.60 6.59
C LEU A 6 5.20 -2.41 5.73
N GLY A 7 6.04 -1.55 6.27
CA GLY A 7 6.46 -0.28 5.70
C GLY A 7 5.93 0.91 6.50
N ALA A 8 6.82 1.73 7.05
CA ALA A 8 6.50 2.93 7.83
C ALA A 8 6.81 4.22 7.06
N GLY A 9 6.49 4.24 5.77
CA GLY A 9 6.48 5.45 4.95
C GLY A 9 5.20 6.27 5.15
N ASN A 10 4.94 7.22 4.23
CA ASN A 10 3.73 8.07 4.25
C ASN A 10 2.45 7.23 4.37
N GLY A 11 2.30 6.23 3.49
CA GLY A 11 1.12 5.36 3.47
C GLY A 11 1.05 4.42 4.67
N GLY A 12 2.16 3.76 5.02
CA GLY A 12 2.14 2.77 6.09
C GLY A 12 1.80 3.35 7.45
N GLN A 13 2.31 4.52 7.80
CA GLN A 13 1.93 5.19 9.04
C GLN A 13 0.48 5.70 9.00
N ALA A 14 -0.01 6.19 7.84
CA ALA A 14 -1.41 6.55 7.67
C ALA A 14 -2.33 5.35 7.90
N LEU A 15 -2.03 4.22 7.25
CA LEU A 15 -2.82 2.99 7.38
C LEU A 15 -2.77 2.42 8.80
N ALA A 16 -1.58 2.37 9.42
CA ALA A 16 -1.43 1.89 10.79
C ALA A 16 -2.20 2.76 11.80
N GLY A 17 -2.14 4.08 11.65
CA GLY A 17 -2.91 5.03 12.47
C GLY A 17 -4.42 4.89 12.27
N TYR A 18 -4.86 4.72 11.02
CA TYR A 18 -6.27 4.52 10.67
C TYR A 18 -6.82 3.22 11.27
N LEU A 19 -6.11 2.10 11.12
CA LEU A 19 -6.53 0.83 11.71
C LEU A 19 -6.51 0.86 13.24
N ALA A 20 -5.55 1.54 13.84
CA ALA A 20 -5.51 1.74 15.30
C ALA A 20 -6.68 2.61 15.79
N MET A 21 -7.08 3.63 15.01
CA MET A 21 -8.30 4.43 15.27
C MET A 21 -9.56 3.56 15.31
N LYS A 22 -9.65 2.60 14.39
CA LYS A 22 -10.76 1.64 14.31
C LYS A 22 -10.70 0.56 15.42
N GLY A 23 -9.70 0.57 16.28
CA GLY A 23 -9.57 -0.35 17.42
C GLY A 23 -8.92 -1.70 17.09
N TYR A 24 -8.30 -1.85 15.92
CA TYR A 24 -7.57 -3.07 15.58
C TYR A 24 -6.24 -3.18 16.31
N ASP A 25 -5.80 -4.42 16.57
CA ASP A 25 -4.46 -4.73 17.09
C ASP A 25 -3.44 -4.61 15.95
N VAL A 26 -2.72 -3.51 15.90
CA VAL A 26 -1.81 -3.17 14.79
C VAL A 26 -0.35 -3.32 15.21
N ALA A 27 0.40 -4.18 14.49
CA ALA A 27 1.86 -4.17 14.48
C ALA A 27 2.37 -3.37 13.30
N LEU A 28 3.28 -2.44 13.51
CA LEU A 28 3.93 -1.66 12.46
C LEU A 28 5.39 -2.10 12.32
N PHE A 29 5.75 -2.55 11.12
CA PHE A 29 7.13 -2.93 10.77
C PHE A 29 7.78 -1.92 9.85
N ASN A 30 9.07 -1.66 10.07
CA ASN A 30 9.92 -1.02 9.08
C ASN A 30 11.37 -1.50 9.19
N ARG A 31 12.03 -1.77 8.06
CA ARG A 31 13.43 -2.24 8.06
C ARG A 31 14.42 -1.21 8.64
N SER A 32 14.12 0.09 8.51
CA SER A 32 14.97 1.17 9.01
C SER A 32 14.48 1.64 10.37
N TYR A 33 15.28 1.44 11.41
CA TYR A 33 15.01 1.90 12.78
C TYR A 33 14.72 3.40 12.84
N ARG A 34 15.51 4.22 12.14
CA ARG A 34 15.36 5.69 12.15
C ARG A 34 13.94 6.16 11.82
N ARG A 35 13.24 5.47 10.93
CA ARG A 35 11.86 5.83 10.51
C ARG A 35 10.80 5.43 11.52
N ILE A 36 11.09 4.48 12.38
CA ILE A 36 10.10 3.88 13.26
C ILE A 36 10.42 4.12 14.76
N ALA A 37 11.61 4.57 15.09
CA ALA A 37 12.08 4.76 16.46
C ALA A 37 11.11 5.56 17.35
N PRO A 38 10.53 6.70 16.95
CA PRO A 38 9.58 7.42 17.78
C PRO A 38 8.30 6.61 18.04
N ILE A 39 7.89 5.76 17.07
CA ILE A 39 6.71 4.92 17.22
C ILE A 39 7.01 3.71 18.12
N ILE A 40 8.23 3.14 18.04
CA ILE A 40 8.66 2.09 18.98
C ILE A 40 8.60 2.61 20.40
N ALA A 41 9.10 3.82 20.65
CA ALA A 41 9.15 4.41 21.99
C ALA A 41 7.77 4.79 22.54
N THR A 42 6.89 5.35 21.72
CA THR A 42 5.61 5.91 22.17
C THR A 42 4.40 5.03 21.87
N ARG A 43 4.49 4.17 20.86
CA ARG A 43 3.41 3.42 20.22
C ARG A 43 2.32 4.32 19.62
N LYS A 44 2.58 5.60 19.43
CA LYS A 44 1.59 6.59 19.00
C LYS A 44 1.85 7.03 17.56
N ILE A 45 0.75 7.20 16.82
CA ILE A 45 0.73 7.83 15.51
C ILE A 45 -0.31 8.95 15.57
N ARG A 46 0.14 10.17 15.27
CA ARG A 46 -0.74 11.34 15.14
C ARG A 46 -1.19 11.46 13.70
N LEU A 47 -2.49 11.44 13.49
CA LEU A 47 -3.14 11.72 12.22
C LEU A 47 -3.58 13.17 12.17
N GLU A 48 -3.44 13.78 11.00
CA GLU A 48 -3.88 15.14 10.68
C GLU A 48 -4.62 15.14 9.34
N GLY A 49 -5.44 16.15 9.08
CA GLY A 49 -6.19 16.31 7.82
C GLY A 49 -7.61 15.76 7.92
N GLU A 50 -8.02 14.85 7.05
CA GLU A 50 -9.38 14.26 7.08
C GLU A 50 -9.68 13.48 8.36
N ILE A 51 -8.65 12.96 9.00
CA ILE A 51 -8.73 12.34 10.32
C ILE A 51 -7.79 13.11 11.24
N VAL A 52 -8.28 13.48 12.41
CA VAL A 52 -7.50 14.18 13.42
C VAL A 52 -7.51 13.39 14.74
N GLY A 53 -6.32 13.09 15.26
CA GLY A 53 -6.21 12.38 16.53
C GLY A 53 -4.85 11.72 16.70
N THR A 54 -4.64 11.14 17.88
CA THR A 54 -3.45 10.35 18.20
C THR A 54 -3.88 8.96 18.62
N TYR A 55 -3.46 7.98 17.83
CA TYR A 55 -3.88 6.59 17.98
C TYR A 55 -2.70 5.70 18.33
N ARG A 56 -2.98 4.63 19.08
CA ARG A 56 -1.95 3.77 19.62
C ARG A 56 -1.92 2.45 18.86
N VAL A 57 -0.79 2.15 18.22
CA VAL A 57 -0.51 0.80 17.69
C VAL A 57 -0.11 -0.13 18.83
N SER A 58 -0.32 -1.43 18.68
CA SER A 58 0.02 -2.43 19.70
C SER A 58 1.52 -2.47 19.96
N PHE A 59 2.31 -2.48 18.87
CA PHE A 59 3.75 -2.26 18.90
C PHE A 59 4.29 -1.87 17.52
N ALA A 60 5.56 -1.46 17.52
CA ALA A 60 6.31 -1.20 16.32
C ALA A 60 7.68 -1.88 16.43
N THR A 61 8.18 -2.44 15.33
CA THR A 61 9.40 -3.26 15.35
C THR A 61 10.17 -3.21 14.05
N THR A 62 11.45 -3.54 14.10
CA THR A 62 12.30 -3.82 12.92
C THR A 62 12.48 -5.31 12.65
N ASN A 63 11.85 -6.17 13.46
CA ASN A 63 11.80 -7.61 13.26
C ASN A 63 10.52 -7.99 12.51
N VAL A 64 10.67 -8.53 11.29
CA VAL A 64 9.53 -8.86 10.44
C VAL A 64 8.77 -10.08 10.95
N GLU A 65 9.45 -11.07 11.53
CA GLU A 65 8.83 -12.25 12.14
C GLU A 65 7.89 -11.84 13.27
N GLU A 66 8.37 -11.01 14.20
CA GLU A 66 7.57 -10.49 15.30
C GLU A 66 6.34 -9.71 14.79
N ALA A 67 6.52 -8.96 13.70
CA ALA A 67 5.44 -8.14 13.15
C ALA A 67 4.29 -8.96 12.57
N ILE A 68 4.55 -10.14 11.97
CA ILE A 68 3.52 -10.92 11.26
C ILE A 68 3.00 -12.13 12.03
N ARG A 69 3.66 -12.52 13.11
CA ARG A 69 3.27 -13.67 13.94
C ARG A 69 1.86 -13.48 14.51
N ASP A 70 1.01 -14.52 14.39
CA ASP A 70 -0.38 -14.54 14.86
C ASP A 70 -1.27 -13.43 14.28
N ARG A 71 -0.95 -12.89 13.11
CA ARG A 71 -1.72 -11.82 12.47
C ARG A 71 -2.45 -12.32 11.23
N LYS A 72 -3.76 -12.15 11.23
CA LYS A 72 -4.63 -12.60 10.14
C LYS A 72 -4.34 -11.86 8.84
N VAL A 73 -4.09 -10.54 8.90
CA VAL A 73 -3.89 -9.70 7.74
C VAL A 73 -2.53 -9.01 7.78
N ILE A 74 -1.81 -9.09 6.68
CA ILE A 74 -0.49 -8.47 6.47
C ILE A 74 -0.63 -7.47 5.34
N MET A 75 -0.72 -6.18 5.68
CA MET A 75 -0.78 -5.06 4.75
C MET A 75 0.63 -4.65 4.33
N VAL A 76 1.03 -4.94 3.11
CA VAL A 76 2.33 -4.55 2.56
C VAL A 76 2.21 -3.16 1.93
N VAL A 77 2.85 -2.16 2.54
CA VAL A 77 2.78 -0.74 2.14
C VAL A 77 4.16 -0.22 1.79
N VAL A 78 4.69 -0.71 0.69
CA VAL A 78 6.01 -0.36 0.18
C VAL A 78 5.93 -0.06 -1.33
N PRO A 79 6.93 0.65 -1.91
CA PRO A 79 7.00 0.81 -3.35
C PRO A 79 7.11 -0.55 -4.08
N ALA A 80 6.61 -0.63 -5.31
CA ALA A 80 6.54 -1.87 -6.08
C ALA A 80 7.87 -2.60 -6.20
N PHE A 81 8.98 -1.88 -6.43
CA PHE A 81 10.31 -2.47 -6.51
C PHE A 81 10.76 -3.21 -5.23
N ALA A 82 10.08 -3.00 -4.11
CA ALA A 82 10.39 -3.65 -2.83
C ALA A 82 9.48 -4.87 -2.53
N HIS A 83 8.47 -5.16 -3.36
CA HIS A 83 7.54 -6.28 -3.13
C HIS A 83 8.28 -7.61 -3.03
N LYS A 84 9.17 -7.87 -3.98
CA LYS A 84 9.98 -9.10 -4.01
C LYS A 84 10.82 -9.31 -2.75
N ASP A 85 11.45 -8.23 -2.27
CA ASP A 85 12.29 -8.28 -1.07
C ASP A 85 11.45 -8.48 0.20
N VAL A 86 10.30 -7.84 0.29
CA VAL A 86 9.37 -8.05 1.40
C VAL A 86 8.83 -9.47 1.38
N ALA A 87 8.40 -9.97 0.22
CA ALA A 87 7.92 -11.34 0.07
C ALA A 87 8.96 -12.36 0.55
N ARG A 88 10.23 -12.22 0.15
CA ARG A 88 11.32 -13.10 0.62
C ARG A 88 11.51 -13.06 2.13
N LYS A 89 11.36 -11.88 2.73
CA LYS A 89 11.56 -11.70 4.18
C LYS A 89 10.44 -12.30 5.01
N ILE A 90 9.19 -12.21 4.55
CA ILE A 90 8.05 -12.76 5.28
C ILE A 90 7.85 -14.26 5.04
N ALA A 91 8.26 -14.77 3.88
CA ALA A 91 8.02 -16.14 3.45
C ALA A 91 8.35 -17.20 4.51
N PRO A 92 9.50 -17.17 5.21
CA PRO A 92 9.83 -18.19 6.22
C PRO A 92 8.91 -18.21 7.44
N PHE A 93 8.20 -17.10 7.70
CA PHE A 93 7.41 -16.90 8.91
C PHE A 93 5.90 -16.88 8.65
N LEU A 94 5.48 -17.15 7.39
CA LEU A 94 4.06 -17.20 7.05
C LEU A 94 3.36 -18.37 7.74
N GLU A 95 2.11 -18.13 8.12
CA GLU A 95 1.23 -19.09 8.79
C GLU A 95 0.00 -19.38 7.92
N ASP A 96 -0.58 -20.56 8.10
CA ASP A 96 -1.78 -20.94 7.37
C ASP A 96 -2.95 -20.00 7.68
N GLY A 97 -3.69 -19.61 6.64
CA GLY A 97 -4.84 -18.72 6.73
C GLY A 97 -4.50 -17.24 6.78
N GLN A 98 -3.22 -16.84 6.68
CA GLN A 98 -2.85 -15.42 6.58
C GLN A 98 -3.22 -14.85 5.22
N ILE A 99 -3.51 -13.55 5.20
CA ILE A 99 -3.83 -12.77 4.00
C ILE A 99 -2.77 -11.68 3.83
N VAL A 100 -2.01 -11.75 2.74
CA VAL A 100 -0.99 -10.75 2.37
C VAL A 100 -1.59 -9.82 1.30
N ILE A 101 -1.73 -8.55 1.62
CA ILE A 101 -2.35 -7.55 0.73
C ILE A 101 -1.34 -6.48 0.36
N LEU A 102 -1.06 -6.34 -0.93
CA LEU A 102 -0.19 -5.29 -1.46
C LEU A 102 -0.98 -3.98 -1.60
N ASN A 103 -0.48 -2.92 -1.02
CA ASN A 103 -1.13 -1.60 -0.98
C ASN A 103 -0.22 -0.49 -1.55
N PRO A 104 -0.26 -0.25 -2.88
CA PRO A 104 -0.92 -1.04 -3.93
C PRO A 104 -0.04 -2.15 -4.51
N GLY A 105 -0.65 -3.09 -5.26
CA GLY A 105 0.09 -4.12 -5.99
C GLY A 105 0.81 -3.59 -7.23
N ARG A 106 0.30 -2.51 -7.82
CA ARG A 106 0.77 -2.03 -9.11
C ARG A 106 0.57 -3.08 -10.21
N THR A 107 1.42 -3.12 -11.23
CA THR A 107 1.28 -4.07 -12.33
C THR A 107 1.95 -5.40 -11.97
N GLY A 108 1.14 -6.42 -11.71
CA GLY A 108 1.61 -7.78 -11.47
C GLY A 108 2.20 -8.05 -10.07
N GLY A 109 1.99 -7.17 -9.09
CA GLY A 109 2.59 -7.32 -7.76
C GLY A 109 2.19 -8.61 -7.04
N ALA A 110 0.91 -8.98 -7.07
CA ALA A 110 0.44 -10.24 -6.47
C ALA A 110 1.04 -11.46 -7.17
N ILE A 111 1.22 -11.40 -8.48
CA ILE A 111 1.86 -12.47 -9.27
C ILE A 111 3.32 -12.60 -8.85
N GLU A 112 4.05 -11.49 -8.72
CA GLU A 112 5.45 -11.49 -8.28
C GLU A 112 5.60 -12.11 -6.89
N VAL A 113 4.77 -11.68 -5.92
CA VAL A 113 4.81 -12.17 -4.54
C VAL A 113 4.50 -13.66 -4.47
N LEU A 114 3.44 -14.10 -5.16
CA LEU A 114 3.09 -15.53 -5.21
C LEU A 114 4.18 -16.37 -5.85
N ASN A 115 4.83 -15.87 -6.90
CA ASN A 115 5.96 -16.55 -7.52
C ASN A 115 7.16 -16.67 -6.56
N VAL A 116 7.44 -15.63 -5.76
CA VAL A 116 8.47 -15.71 -4.70
C VAL A 116 8.14 -16.81 -3.71
N PHE A 117 6.90 -16.87 -3.19
CA PHE A 117 6.49 -17.92 -2.24
C PHE A 117 6.62 -19.32 -2.85
N LYS A 118 6.18 -19.48 -4.10
CA LYS A 118 6.31 -20.75 -4.83
C LYS A 118 7.78 -21.16 -5.00
N THR A 119 8.64 -20.23 -5.42
CA THR A 119 10.07 -20.49 -5.64
C THR A 119 10.80 -20.83 -4.34
N MET A 120 10.36 -20.26 -3.22
CA MET A 120 10.90 -20.58 -1.88
C MET A 120 10.29 -21.85 -1.27
N GLY A 121 9.41 -22.56 -1.99
CA GLY A 121 8.78 -23.78 -1.53
C GLY A 121 7.78 -23.61 -0.39
N ILE A 122 7.17 -22.42 -0.26
CA ILE A 122 6.18 -22.18 0.78
C ILE A 122 4.91 -22.99 0.47
N LYS A 123 4.55 -23.87 1.42
CA LYS A 123 3.37 -24.74 1.33
C LYS A 123 2.19 -24.26 2.20
N LYS A 124 2.34 -23.10 2.82
CA LYS A 124 1.31 -22.52 3.68
C LYS A 124 0.12 -22.05 2.85
N ASP A 125 -1.09 -22.27 3.38
CA ASP A 125 -2.32 -21.76 2.79
C ASP A 125 -2.44 -20.24 3.07
N VAL A 126 -1.92 -19.43 2.16
CA VAL A 126 -1.90 -17.98 2.26
C VAL A 126 -2.65 -17.37 1.09
N ILE A 127 -3.51 -16.40 1.36
CA ILE A 127 -4.11 -15.56 0.32
C ILE A 127 -3.14 -14.42 0.00
N VAL A 128 -2.78 -14.28 -1.28
CA VAL A 128 -2.10 -13.08 -1.76
C VAL A 128 -3.13 -12.23 -2.50
N ALA A 129 -3.22 -10.96 -2.15
CA ALA A 129 -4.14 -10.00 -2.77
C ALA A 129 -3.43 -8.68 -3.09
N GLU A 130 -4.02 -7.89 -3.96
CA GLU A 130 -3.50 -6.56 -4.28
C GLU A 130 -4.61 -5.55 -4.46
N THR A 131 -4.36 -4.31 -4.05
CA THR A 131 -5.20 -3.16 -4.40
C THR A 131 -4.69 -2.49 -5.67
N GLN A 132 -5.60 -1.96 -6.48
CA GLN A 132 -5.30 -1.19 -7.68
C GLN A 132 -4.45 0.05 -7.37
N THR A 133 -4.79 0.74 -6.29
CA THR A 133 -4.12 1.96 -5.85
C THR A 133 -4.09 2.03 -4.32
N PHE A 134 -3.28 2.91 -3.77
CA PHE A 134 -3.29 3.16 -2.33
C PHE A 134 -4.53 3.96 -1.92
N VAL A 135 -5.12 3.60 -0.78
CA VAL A 135 -6.41 4.16 -0.32
C VAL A 135 -6.31 5.62 0.14
N PHE A 136 -5.14 6.05 0.62
CA PHE A 136 -4.95 7.43 1.12
C PHE A 136 -4.07 8.27 0.20
N ALA A 137 -4.43 9.55 0.05
CA ALA A 137 -3.48 10.59 -0.28
C ALA A 137 -2.91 11.11 1.05
N SER A 138 -1.63 10.81 1.34
CA SER A 138 -1.04 11.11 2.64
C SER A 138 0.42 11.53 2.56
N ARG A 139 0.85 12.36 3.52
CA ARG A 139 2.23 12.82 3.67
C ARG A 139 2.64 12.80 5.13
N MET A 140 3.76 12.21 5.41
CA MET A 140 4.39 12.22 6.73
C MET A 140 5.23 13.50 6.86
N SER A 141 4.97 14.28 7.90
CA SER A 141 5.81 15.44 8.25
C SER A 141 7.02 15.00 9.08
N ASN A 142 6.79 14.11 10.05
CA ASN A 142 7.83 13.49 10.87
C ASN A 142 7.43 12.05 11.19
N PRO A 143 8.38 11.15 11.54
CA PRO A 143 8.04 9.82 12.02
C PRO A 143 7.05 9.89 13.20
N GLY A 144 5.91 9.25 13.06
CA GLY A 144 4.81 9.30 14.02
C GLY A 144 3.78 10.41 13.80
N VAL A 145 3.97 11.28 12.79
CA VAL A 145 3.00 12.33 12.42
C VAL A 145 2.74 12.30 10.93
N VAL A 146 1.51 12.01 10.54
CA VAL A 146 1.11 11.87 9.14
C VAL A 146 -0.21 12.60 8.86
N ARG A 147 -0.22 13.39 7.79
CA ARG A 147 -1.42 14.05 7.29
C ARG A 147 -2.08 13.21 6.21
N ILE A 148 -3.37 12.94 6.37
CA ILE A 148 -4.24 12.33 5.36
C ILE A 148 -4.99 13.47 4.68
N PHE A 149 -4.70 13.71 3.41
CA PHE A 149 -5.38 14.75 2.61
C PHE A 149 -6.70 14.26 2.06
N ARG A 150 -6.78 12.95 1.75
CA ARG A 150 -7.97 12.33 1.16
C ARG A 150 -8.00 10.84 1.45
N ILE A 151 -9.18 10.33 1.77
CA ILE A 151 -9.53 8.92 1.77
C ILE A 151 -10.31 8.64 0.50
N LYS A 152 -9.93 7.64 -0.27
CA LYS A 152 -10.66 7.23 -1.46
C LYS A 152 -11.91 6.47 -1.08
N ASN A 153 -13.02 6.75 -1.76
CA ASN A 153 -14.32 6.13 -1.46
C ASN A 153 -14.37 4.66 -1.85
N ALA A 154 -13.66 4.30 -2.94
CA ALA A 154 -13.64 2.94 -3.48
C ALA A 154 -12.26 2.62 -4.05
N VAL A 155 -11.70 1.49 -3.65
CA VAL A 155 -10.41 0.98 -4.14
C VAL A 155 -10.58 -0.49 -4.52
N PRO A 156 -10.49 -0.83 -5.80
CA PRO A 156 -10.53 -2.23 -6.24
C PRO A 156 -9.42 -3.06 -5.62
N VAL A 157 -9.79 -4.24 -5.11
CA VAL A 157 -8.89 -5.23 -4.52
C VAL A 157 -9.26 -6.62 -5.01
N SER A 158 -8.29 -7.47 -5.29
CA SER A 158 -8.54 -8.85 -5.67
C SER A 158 -7.51 -9.81 -5.13
N ALA A 159 -7.95 -11.02 -4.82
CA ALA A 159 -7.08 -12.15 -4.47
C ALA A 159 -6.52 -12.84 -5.72
N LEU A 160 -5.38 -13.50 -5.53
CA LEU A 160 -4.79 -14.42 -6.49
C LEU A 160 -4.64 -15.82 -5.83
N PRO A 161 -5.36 -16.83 -6.28
CA PRO A 161 -6.35 -16.83 -7.38
C PRO A 161 -7.68 -16.15 -7.01
N ALA A 162 -8.39 -15.63 -8.00
CA ALA A 162 -9.65 -14.89 -7.81
C ALA A 162 -10.77 -15.70 -7.12
N LYS A 163 -10.73 -17.03 -7.17
CA LYS A 163 -11.67 -17.89 -6.44
C LYS A 163 -11.64 -17.70 -4.91
N ARG A 164 -10.58 -17.03 -4.39
CA ARG A 164 -10.45 -16.69 -2.96
C ARG A 164 -11.00 -15.28 -2.63
N ASN A 165 -11.64 -14.62 -3.59
CA ASN A 165 -12.19 -13.27 -3.40
C ASN A 165 -13.27 -13.20 -2.31
N GLU A 166 -14.05 -14.28 -2.12
CA GLU A 166 -15.09 -14.28 -1.08
C GLU A 166 -14.47 -14.31 0.32
N GLU A 167 -13.45 -15.14 0.54
CA GLU A 167 -12.70 -15.16 1.79
C GLU A 167 -12.03 -13.80 2.09
N LEU A 168 -11.53 -13.13 1.03
CA LEU A 168 -10.97 -11.79 1.14
C LEU A 168 -12.05 -10.76 1.52
N ARG A 169 -13.24 -10.84 0.91
CA ARG A 169 -14.40 -9.97 1.19
C ARG A 169 -14.80 -10.04 2.66
N GLU A 170 -14.98 -11.26 3.19
CA GLU A 170 -15.37 -11.48 4.58
C GLU A 170 -14.46 -10.77 5.58
N VAL A 171 -13.15 -10.77 5.30
CA VAL A 171 -12.16 -10.12 6.17
C VAL A 171 -12.11 -8.61 5.97
N LEU A 172 -12.28 -8.13 4.73
CA LEU A 172 -12.12 -6.71 4.40
C LEU A 172 -13.36 -5.86 4.67
N SER A 173 -14.55 -6.44 4.70
CA SER A 173 -15.82 -5.70 4.89
C SER A 173 -15.81 -4.76 6.11
N ASP A 174 -15.28 -5.23 7.24
CA ASP A 174 -15.14 -4.44 8.45
C ASP A 174 -13.79 -3.70 8.55
N LEU A 175 -12.72 -4.36 8.07
CA LEU A 175 -11.36 -3.85 8.20
C LEU A 175 -11.16 -2.58 7.35
N MET A 176 -11.53 -2.68 6.07
CA MET A 176 -11.32 -1.64 5.06
C MET A 176 -12.55 -1.55 4.16
N PRO A 177 -13.63 -0.90 4.61
CA PRO A 177 -14.87 -0.77 3.81
C PRO A 177 -14.66 0.01 2.51
N GLU A 178 -13.55 0.74 2.39
CA GLU A 178 -13.13 1.42 1.17
C GLU A 178 -12.64 0.44 0.07
N PHE A 179 -12.44 -0.84 0.40
CA PHE A 179 -11.99 -1.83 -0.56
C PHE A 179 -13.17 -2.56 -1.20
N GLU A 180 -13.24 -2.52 -2.52
CA GLU A 180 -14.24 -3.20 -3.33
C GLU A 180 -13.63 -4.39 -4.05
N ILE A 181 -14.25 -5.57 -3.94
CA ILE A 181 -13.73 -6.77 -4.58
C ILE A 181 -13.83 -6.65 -6.10
N ALA A 182 -12.68 -6.65 -6.76
CA ALA A 182 -12.56 -6.69 -8.21
C ALA A 182 -12.60 -8.13 -8.74
N PRO A 183 -12.94 -8.36 -10.01
CA PRO A 183 -13.06 -9.71 -10.58
C PRO A 183 -11.79 -10.55 -10.46
N ASN A 184 -10.63 -9.95 -10.65
CA ASN A 184 -9.32 -10.61 -10.59
C ASN A 184 -8.16 -9.60 -10.53
N VAL A 185 -6.93 -10.08 -10.32
CA VAL A 185 -5.72 -9.23 -10.25
C VAL A 185 -5.32 -8.63 -11.59
N ILE A 186 -5.81 -9.12 -12.72
CA ILE A 186 -5.61 -8.49 -14.02
C ILE A 186 -6.32 -7.14 -14.04
N TYR A 187 -7.55 -7.10 -13.52
CA TYR A 187 -8.29 -5.85 -13.36
C TYR A 187 -7.55 -4.84 -12.48
N THR A 188 -7.06 -5.24 -11.30
CA THR A 188 -6.34 -4.32 -10.39
C THR A 188 -5.00 -3.88 -10.94
N SER A 189 -4.29 -4.75 -11.67
CA SER A 189 -2.98 -4.46 -12.26
C SER A 189 -3.04 -3.54 -13.46
N PHE A 190 -3.97 -3.77 -14.39
CA PHE A 190 -4.00 -3.04 -15.67
C PHE A 190 -4.90 -1.80 -15.64
N ASN A 191 -5.88 -1.73 -14.75
CA ASN A 191 -6.69 -0.53 -14.58
C ASN A 191 -5.99 0.52 -13.69
N ASN A 192 -4.68 0.71 -13.92
CA ASN A 192 -3.85 1.66 -13.16
C ASN A 192 -3.57 2.90 -14.01
N ILE A 193 -4.47 3.87 -13.96
CA ILE A 193 -4.34 5.14 -14.66
C ILE A 193 -3.01 5.86 -14.38
N GLY A 194 -2.40 5.63 -13.22
CA GLY A 194 -1.09 6.20 -12.88
C GLY A 194 0.05 5.69 -13.77
N ALA A 195 -0.05 4.48 -14.31
CA ALA A 195 0.95 3.94 -15.24
C ALA A 195 0.86 4.56 -16.63
N VAL A 196 -0.32 4.98 -17.05
CA VAL A 196 -0.57 5.68 -18.30
C VAL A 196 -0.23 7.16 -18.18
N PHE A 197 -0.78 7.80 -17.14
CA PHE A 197 -0.80 9.24 -16.97
C PHE A 197 0.58 9.83 -16.60
N HIS A 198 1.21 9.35 -15.53
CA HIS A 198 2.41 9.99 -15.01
C HIS A 198 3.62 9.91 -15.95
N PRO A 199 3.94 8.77 -16.61
CA PRO A 199 5.08 8.71 -17.51
C PRO A 199 4.94 9.66 -18.71
N ALA A 200 3.76 9.75 -19.31
CA ALA A 200 3.51 10.62 -20.45
C ALA A 200 3.69 12.10 -20.07
N VAL A 201 3.10 12.53 -18.94
CA VAL A 201 3.26 13.92 -18.47
C VAL A 201 4.71 14.22 -18.08
N LEU A 202 5.42 13.31 -17.41
CA LEU A 202 6.83 13.48 -17.06
C LEU A 202 7.72 13.62 -18.31
N LEU A 203 7.60 12.72 -19.26
CA LEU A 203 8.43 12.71 -20.46
C LEU A 203 8.22 13.98 -21.31
N LEU A 204 6.95 14.37 -21.49
CA LEU A 204 6.62 15.55 -22.29
C LEU A 204 6.94 16.88 -21.61
N ASN A 205 7.23 16.87 -20.31
CA ASN A 205 7.69 18.03 -19.56
C ASN A 205 9.15 17.94 -19.09
N ALA A 206 9.96 17.02 -19.62
CA ALA A 206 11.32 16.79 -19.13
C ALA A 206 12.15 18.08 -19.12
N ALA A 207 12.19 18.82 -20.23
CA ALA A 207 12.92 20.10 -20.32
C ALA A 207 12.40 21.14 -19.32
N ARG A 208 11.09 21.20 -19.08
CA ARG A 208 10.49 22.10 -18.10
C ARG A 208 10.87 21.71 -16.67
N ILE A 209 10.85 20.42 -16.36
CA ILE A 209 11.28 19.89 -15.05
C ILE A 209 12.72 20.31 -14.77
N GLU A 210 13.61 20.11 -15.71
CA GLU A 210 15.03 20.47 -15.57
C GLU A 210 15.23 21.99 -15.44
N SER A 211 14.64 22.81 -16.33
CA SER A 211 14.82 24.24 -16.34
C SER A 211 14.21 24.96 -15.13
N THR A 212 13.13 24.44 -14.56
CA THR A 212 12.46 25.01 -13.38
C THR A 212 12.87 24.34 -12.06
N ALA A 213 13.73 23.31 -12.09
CA ALA A 213 14.01 22.43 -10.95
C ALA A 213 12.72 21.85 -10.34
N GLY A 214 11.73 21.52 -11.17
CA GLY A 214 10.42 20.99 -10.77
C GLY A 214 9.47 22.00 -10.14
N LYS A 215 9.74 23.27 -10.21
CA LYS A 215 8.90 24.36 -9.66
C LYS A 215 7.79 24.75 -10.63
N PHE A 216 6.81 23.87 -10.83
CA PHE A 216 5.57 24.14 -11.56
C PHE A 216 4.48 23.16 -11.11
N GLU A 217 3.22 23.48 -11.36
CA GLU A 217 2.09 22.64 -10.99
C GLU A 217 1.89 21.52 -12.02
N PHE A 218 2.34 20.32 -11.66
CA PHE A 218 2.41 19.15 -12.53
C PHE A 218 1.09 18.85 -13.26
N TYR A 219 -0.03 18.89 -12.58
CA TYR A 219 -1.34 18.54 -13.16
C TYR A 219 -2.03 19.73 -13.86
N LEU A 220 -1.75 20.95 -13.48
CA LEU A 220 -2.36 22.14 -14.09
C LEU A 220 -1.51 22.67 -15.25
N GLU A 221 -0.24 22.95 -14.98
CA GLU A 221 0.66 23.51 -15.97
C GLU A 221 1.35 22.47 -16.85
N GLY A 222 1.51 21.23 -16.36
CA GLY A 222 2.15 20.14 -17.09
C GLY A 222 1.23 19.46 -18.11
N ILE A 223 -0.09 19.64 -18.02
CA ILE A 223 -1.05 19.06 -18.96
C ILE A 223 -1.53 20.14 -19.95
N THR A 224 -0.66 20.46 -20.89
CA THR A 224 -1.02 21.32 -22.01
C THR A 224 -1.98 20.60 -22.98
N PRO A 225 -2.68 21.30 -23.89
CA PRO A 225 -3.53 20.66 -24.92
C PRO A 225 -2.80 19.60 -25.74
N SER A 226 -1.50 19.77 -25.97
CA SER A 226 -0.68 18.76 -26.69
C SER A 226 -0.42 17.52 -25.85
N VAL A 227 -0.15 17.69 -24.56
CA VAL A 227 0.02 16.58 -23.61
C VAL A 227 -1.29 15.82 -23.44
N ALA A 228 -2.43 16.52 -23.33
CA ALA A 228 -3.76 15.92 -23.23
C ALA A 228 -4.06 15.00 -24.44
N ARG A 229 -3.80 15.46 -25.66
CA ARG A 229 -3.96 14.62 -26.87
C ARG A 229 -3.11 13.35 -26.88
N VAL A 230 -1.91 13.42 -26.29
CA VAL A 230 -1.06 12.21 -26.15
C VAL A 230 -1.65 11.26 -25.12
N LEU A 231 -2.13 11.78 -23.98
CA LEU A 231 -2.78 10.98 -22.94
C LEU A 231 -4.02 10.25 -23.47
N GLU A 232 -4.89 10.94 -24.23
CA GLU A 232 -6.06 10.34 -24.88
C GLU A 232 -5.67 9.17 -25.82
N LYS A 233 -4.56 9.31 -26.57
CA LYS A 233 -4.07 8.24 -27.43
C LYS A 233 -3.44 7.07 -26.71
N VAL A 234 -2.89 7.29 -25.50
CA VAL A 234 -2.27 6.21 -24.70
C VAL A 234 -3.35 5.43 -23.93
N ASP A 235 -4.48 6.09 -23.63
CA ASP A 235 -5.60 5.50 -22.89
C ASP A 235 -6.59 4.74 -23.83
N SER A 236 -6.53 4.97 -25.13
CA SER A 236 -7.40 4.35 -26.17
C SER A 236 -6.89 2.97 -26.59
#